data_ac6e44ad92d45c26e0b8270c6f5d6f9d
#
_entry.id   ac6e44ad92d45c26e0b8270c6f5d6f9d
#
_cell.length_a   1.000
_cell.length_b   1.000
_cell.length_c   1.000
_cell.angle_alpha   90.00
_cell.angle_beta   90.00
_cell.angle_gamma   90.00
#
_symmetry.space_group_name_H-M   'P 1'
#
loop_
_entity.id
_entity.type
_entity.pdbx_description
1 polymer ?
#
loop_
_entity_poly.entity_id
_entity_poly.type
_entity_poly.pdbx_seq_one_letter_code
_entity_poly.pdbx_strand_id
1 'polypeptide(L)'
;MNQELAKIFYNTALYLEMDEVPFKPQAYEKAAINLETLSEDVGNIYKKGGIEALEKIPGIGKSIAEKIVEYIKTGKIKEHEAMKKKIPVNLDELTAVEGIGPKTVKALYKKLGVKNLKDLERTAKAGKIRNLPHFGEKKEQNILESIEFLKRSHGRFLLGEILPNVYKIIAQLKNLKEVKRISEAGSVRRRKETIGDADILITSSNPQKVIDYFVSMPGVVKIWGKGPTKASIRLKEARLPDGQGFDVDLRVLPEKQFGSALQYFTGSKEHNIVLRKIAIDKGLKLSEYGLFRGSKLIAGEKEEEVYKALGMNYIEPELRENTGEIEFATKRNLPKLINYNDIKGDLHCHSHWGEGIGKEIIEELVRAAMKMGYQYIGISDHTKFLAIEHGLNEKQLMEQRKYIDKLNSRLRQGFGGQAKFKILQGCEANILADGSIDIKDEALAKLDFVIAGVHSQMKMPKERMTERIIKTMENPNVDIISHPTGRILKQRDEYEVDFDKILKAAKETGTILEINANPYRLDLNDKNIRKAKEIGVKMVINTDAHQPDQMRFMEYGASQARRGW
;
A
#
# COMPACT_ATOMS: atom_id res chain seq x y z
N MET A 1 -13.95 -1.32 17.32
CA MET A 1 -13.26 -1.86 18.51
C MET A 1 -12.00 -2.64 18.15
N ASN A 2 -12.04 -3.59 17.21
CA ASN A 2 -10.85 -4.41 16.84
C ASN A 2 -9.61 -3.58 16.55
N GLN A 3 -9.72 -2.53 15.76
CA GLN A 3 -8.57 -1.68 15.38
C GLN A 3 -8.01 -0.84 16.54
N GLU A 4 -8.86 -0.38 17.44
CA GLU A 4 -8.39 0.35 18.63
C GLU A 4 -7.62 -0.58 19.57
N LEU A 5 -8.13 -1.80 19.76
CA LEU A 5 -7.43 -2.84 20.52
C LEU A 5 -6.12 -3.25 19.86
N ALA A 6 -6.11 -3.44 18.54
CA ALA A 6 -4.89 -3.75 17.80
C ALA A 6 -3.83 -2.65 18.01
N LYS A 7 -4.19 -1.38 17.88
CA LYS A 7 -3.29 -0.25 18.15
C LYS A 7 -2.76 -0.24 19.59
N ILE A 8 -3.61 -0.52 20.57
CA ILE A 8 -3.19 -0.63 21.98
C ILE A 8 -2.21 -1.78 22.15
N PHE A 9 -2.42 -2.90 21.49
CA PHE A 9 -1.54 -4.06 21.58
C PHE A 9 -0.21 -3.82 20.88
N TYR A 10 -0.16 -3.20 19.70
CA TYR A 10 1.10 -2.77 19.08
C TYR A 10 1.90 -1.85 20.01
N ASN A 11 1.25 -0.84 20.57
CA ASN A 11 1.93 0.07 21.49
C ASN A 11 2.38 -0.64 22.77
N THR A 12 1.61 -1.62 23.26
CA THR A 12 2.01 -2.44 24.40
C THR A 12 3.24 -3.30 24.06
N ALA A 13 3.28 -3.89 22.87
CA ALA A 13 4.45 -4.63 22.38
C ALA A 13 5.70 -3.75 22.36
N LEU A 14 5.61 -2.53 21.81
CA LEU A 14 6.71 -1.57 21.79
C LEU A 14 7.20 -1.19 23.21
N TYR A 15 6.28 -0.97 24.16
CA TYR A 15 6.66 -0.71 25.55
C TYR A 15 7.35 -1.91 26.22
N LEU A 16 6.88 -3.12 25.96
CA LEU A 16 7.50 -4.36 26.47
C LEU A 16 8.90 -4.57 25.86
N GLU A 17 9.07 -4.27 24.57
CA GLU A 17 10.37 -4.30 23.90
C GLU A 17 11.34 -3.28 24.49
N MET A 18 10.86 -2.07 24.83
CA MET A 18 11.65 -1.09 25.57
C MET A 18 12.17 -1.62 26.92
N ASP A 19 11.38 -2.43 27.59
CA ASP A 19 11.73 -3.03 28.89
C ASP A 19 12.43 -4.40 28.73
N GLU A 20 12.74 -4.81 27.48
CA GLU A 20 13.45 -6.05 27.13
C GLU A 20 12.78 -7.32 27.67
N VAL A 21 11.45 -7.30 27.73
CA VAL A 21 10.67 -8.46 28.19
C VAL A 21 10.67 -9.52 27.09
N PRO A 22 11.15 -10.74 27.34
CA PRO A 22 11.19 -11.78 26.31
C PRO A 22 9.79 -12.31 25.98
N PHE A 23 9.57 -12.72 24.71
CA PHE A 23 8.38 -13.41 24.18
C PHE A 23 7.03 -12.65 24.25
N LYS A 24 6.83 -11.75 25.20
CA LYS A 24 5.58 -11.00 25.33
C LYS A 24 5.34 -10.01 24.18
N PRO A 25 6.32 -9.24 23.69
CA PRO A 25 6.10 -8.35 22.54
C PRO A 25 5.50 -9.07 21.34
N GLN A 26 6.07 -10.18 20.92
CA GLN A 26 5.60 -10.95 19.77
C GLN A 26 4.15 -11.48 19.96
N ALA A 27 3.81 -11.86 21.21
CA ALA A 27 2.44 -12.30 21.51
C ALA A 27 1.42 -11.16 21.34
N TYR A 28 1.79 -9.93 21.75
CA TYR A 28 0.93 -8.75 21.56
C TYR A 28 0.86 -8.32 20.10
N GLU A 29 1.97 -8.37 19.36
CA GLU A 29 1.98 -8.09 17.91
C GLU A 29 1.11 -9.08 17.15
N LYS A 30 1.27 -10.38 17.41
CA LYS A 30 0.45 -11.42 16.78
C LYS A 30 -1.04 -11.23 17.08
N ALA A 31 -1.38 -10.89 18.32
CA ALA A 31 -2.76 -10.58 18.68
C ALA A 31 -3.28 -9.32 17.98
N ALA A 32 -2.46 -8.29 17.85
CA ALA A 32 -2.82 -7.05 17.14
C ALA A 32 -3.11 -7.33 15.66
N ILE A 33 -2.22 -8.06 14.97
CA ILE A 33 -2.41 -8.45 13.56
C ILE A 33 -3.72 -9.21 13.38
N ASN A 34 -3.99 -10.21 14.23
CA ASN A 34 -5.21 -11.00 14.13
C ASN A 34 -6.48 -10.18 14.41
N LEU A 35 -6.42 -9.22 15.34
CA LEU A 35 -7.53 -8.31 15.60
C LEU A 35 -7.82 -7.38 14.40
N GLU A 36 -6.79 -6.90 13.71
CA GLU A 36 -6.97 -6.05 12.53
C GLU A 36 -7.65 -6.78 11.37
N THR A 37 -7.37 -8.08 11.24
CA THR A 37 -7.88 -8.90 10.14
C THR A 37 -9.22 -9.56 10.44
N LEU A 38 -9.68 -9.49 11.70
CA LEU A 38 -10.90 -10.13 12.13
C LEU A 38 -12.13 -9.50 11.47
N SER A 39 -12.93 -10.29 10.76
CA SER A 39 -14.13 -9.83 10.08
C SER A 39 -15.28 -9.48 11.04
N GLU A 40 -15.30 -10.10 12.23
CA GLU A 40 -16.29 -9.86 13.28
C GLU A 40 -15.68 -9.03 14.43
N ASP A 41 -16.49 -8.11 14.99
CA ASP A 41 -16.06 -7.30 16.14
C ASP A 41 -15.90 -8.18 17.40
N VAL A 42 -14.75 -8.06 18.09
CA VAL A 42 -14.45 -8.86 19.30
C VAL A 42 -15.49 -8.71 20.41
N GLY A 43 -16.16 -7.56 20.50
CA GLY A 43 -17.26 -7.35 21.44
C GLY A 43 -18.46 -8.24 21.12
N ASN A 44 -18.72 -8.51 19.84
CA ASN A 44 -19.77 -9.43 19.42
C ASN A 44 -19.37 -10.89 19.68
N ILE A 45 -18.13 -11.26 19.39
CA ILE A 45 -17.60 -12.60 19.70
C ILE A 45 -17.69 -12.87 21.21
N TYR A 46 -17.29 -11.90 22.03
CA TYR A 46 -17.39 -12.00 23.48
C TYR A 46 -18.85 -12.13 23.97
N LYS A 47 -19.79 -11.38 23.40
CA LYS A 47 -21.22 -11.50 23.73
C LYS A 47 -21.81 -12.88 23.42
N LYS A 48 -21.33 -13.53 22.34
CA LYS A 48 -21.84 -14.83 21.89
C LYS A 48 -21.29 -16.00 22.68
N GLY A 49 -20.03 -15.97 23.09
CA GLY A 49 -19.38 -17.15 23.66
C GLY A 49 -18.39 -16.86 24.78
N GLY A 50 -18.41 -15.66 25.37
CA GLY A 50 -17.54 -15.28 26.50
C GLY A 50 -16.06 -15.26 26.16
N ILE A 51 -15.24 -15.41 27.18
CA ILE A 51 -13.78 -15.39 27.03
C ILE A 51 -13.25 -16.59 26.23
N GLU A 52 -13.91 -17.73 26.32
CA GLU A 52 -13.54 -18.95 25.60
C GLU A 52 -13.68 -18.78 24.08
N ALA A 53 -14.61 -17.95 23.61
CA ALA A 53 -14.75 -17.63 22.20
C ALA A 53 -13.62 -16.70 21.71
N LEU A 54 -13.11 -15.83 22.57
CA LEU A 54 -11.95 -14.98 22.25
C LEU A 54 -10.65 -15.81 22.18
N GLU A 55 -10.50 -16.81 23.06
CA GLU A 55 -9.32 -17.70 23.08
C GLU A 55 -9.25 -18.60 21.82
N LYS A 56 -10.34 -18.79 21.10
CA LYS A 56 -10.38 -19.52 19.81
C LYS A 56 -9.83 -18.69 18.65
N ILE A 57 -9.67 -17.38 18.82
CA ILE A 57 -9.07 -16.53 17.78
C ILE A 57 -7.57 -16.86 17.72
N PRO A 58 -7.01 -17.16 16.55
CA PRO A 58 -5.59 -17.42 16.40
C PRO A 58 -4.73 -16.33 17.05
N GLY A 59 -3.69 -16.70 17.78
CA GLY A 59 -2.80 -15.77 18.47
C GLY A 59 -3.37 -15.06 19.70
N ILE A 60 -4.60 -15.33 20.10
CA ILE A 60 -5.21 -14.80 21.32
C ILE A 60 -5.28 -15.89 22.38
N GLY A 61 -4.24 -15.96 23.23
CA GLY A 61 -4.25 -16.81 24.41
C GLY A 61 -4.98 -16.17 25.59
N LYS A 62 -5.16 -16.94 26.67
CA LYS A 62 -5.90 -16.54 27.89
C LYS A 62 -5.57 -15.13 28.40
N SER A 63 -4.27 -14.81 28.55
CA SER A 63 -3.84 -13.50 29.06
C SER A 63 -4.26 -12.33 28.15
N ILE A 64 -4.21 -12.51 26.82
CA ILE A 64 -4.64 -11.51 25.85
C ILE A 64 -6.18 -11.41 25.84
N ALA A 65 -6.90 -12.54 25.91
CA ALA A 65 -8.36 -12.56 25.99
C ALA A 65 -8.86 -11.81 27.23
N GLU A 66 -8.23 -11.99 28.39
CA GLU A 66 -8.53 -11.24 29.62
C GLU A 66 -8.38 -9.72 29.41
N LYS A 67 -7.37 -9.27 28.68
CA LYS A 67 -7.16 -7.84 28.37
C LYS A 67 -8.20 -7.30 27.35
N ILE A 68 -8.62 -8.12 26.40
CA ILE A 68 -9.74 -7.76 25.51
C ILE A 68 -11.00 -7.57 26.33
N VAL A 69 -11.30 -8.49 27.28
CA VAL A 69 -12.46 -8.35 28.17
C VAL A 69 -12.34 -7.13 29.08
N GLU A 70 -11.14 -6.83 29.60
CA GLU A 70 -10.89 -5.61 30.37
C GLU A 70 -11.24 -4.37 29.54
N TYR A 71 -10.74 -4.31 28.29
CA TYR A 71 -11.04 -3.21 27.38
C TYR A 71 -12.53 -3.10 27.05
N ILE A 72 -13.21 -4.21 26.76
CA ILE A 72 -14.66 -4.23 26.48
C ILE A 72 -15.45 -3.64 27.66
N LYS A 73 -15.04 -3.95 28.89
CA LYS A 73 -15.74 -3.51 30.10
C LYS A 73 -15.40 -2.07 30.53
N THR A 74 -14.20 -1.63 30.29
CA THR A 74 -13.67 -0.37 30.89
C THR A 74 -13.21 0.67 29.87
N GLY A 75 -13.08 0.31 28.59
CA GLY A 75 -12.50 1.14 27.54
C GLY A 75 -11.00 1.35 27.67
N LYS A 76 -10.31 0.64 28.59
CA LYS A 76 -8.88 0.81 28.86
C LYS A 76 -8.26 -0.54 29.24
N ILE A 77 -6.93 -0.64 29.06
CA ILE A 77 -6.11 -1.75 29.53
C ILE A 77 -5.12 -1.20 30.57
N LYS A 78 -5.26 -1.58 31.83
CA LYS A 78 -4.47 -1.05 32.96
C LYS A 78 -2.97 -1.18 32.74
N GLU A 79 -2.52 -2.32 32.18
CA GLU A 79 -1.09 -2.56 31.90
C GLU A 79 -0.56 -1.54 30.88
N HIS A 80 -1.30 -1.30 29.79
CA HIS A 80 -0.96 -0.29 28.80
C HIS A 80 -0.91 1.13 29.38
N GLU A 81 -1.93 1.52 30.16
CA GLU A 81 -1.98 2.83 30.80
C GLU A 81 -0.82 3.05 31.79
N ALA A 82 -0.44 2.02 32.53
CA ALA A 82 0.71 2.09 33.43
C ALA A 82 2.03 2.30 32.66
N MET A 83 2.22 1.61 31.54
CA MET A 83 3.40 1.78 30.67
C MET A 83 3.45 3.17 30.06
N LYS A 84 2.33 3.64 29.53
CA LYS A 84 2.19 5.00 28.97
C LYS A 84 2.47 6.09 30.03
N LYS A 85 2.05 5.87 31.27
CA LYS A 85 2.36 6.80 32.38
C LYS A 85 3.84 6.79 32.74
N LYS A 86 4.52 5.65 32.66
CA LYS A 86 5.96 5.50 32.96
C LYS A 86 6.84 6.16 31.88
N ILE A 87 6.45 6.05 30.61
CA ILE A 87 7.16 6.63 29.46
C ILE A 87 6.14 7.39 28.58
N PRO A 88 5.82 8.64 28.93
CA PRO A 88 4.79 9.41 28.26
C PRO A 88 5.31 10.05 26.96
N VAL A 89 5.49 9.21 25.93
CA VAL A 89 5.98 9.60 24.61
C VAL A 89 4.94 9.29 23.52
N ASN A 90 4.97 10.00 22.43
CA ASN A 90 4.24 9.61 21.23
C ASN A 90 5.04 8.57 20.45
N LEU A 91 4.74 7.30 20.70
CA LEU A 91 5.43 6.16 20.08
C LEU A 91 5.31 6.18 18.57
N ASP A 92 4.09 6.40 18.08
CA ASP A 92 3.78 6.38 16.65
C ASP A 92 4.63 7.41 15.89
N GLU A 93 4.73 8.66 16.41
CA GLU A 93 5.57 9.70 15.79
C GLU A 93 7.06 9.36 15.84
N LEU A 94 7.54 8.84 16.95
CA LEU A 94 8.98 8.63 17.15
C LEU A 94 9.48 7.39 16.40
N THR A 95 8.70 6.31 16.38
CA THR A 95 9.08 5.09 15.65
C THR A 95 8.89 5.19 14.13
N ALA A 96 8.11 6.17 13.65
CA ALA A 96 8.04 6.50 12.23
C ALA A 96 9.36 7.07 11.67
N VAL A 97 10.25 7.55 12.54
CA VAL A 97 11.57 8.05 12.14
C VAL A 97 12.52 6.90 11.89
N GLU A 98 13.09 6.81 10.70
CA GLU A 98 14.00 5.72 10.33
C GLU A 98 15.19 5.60 11.31
N GLY A 99 15.46 4.38 11.77
CA GLY A 99 16.52 4.08 12.74
C GLY A 99 16.19 4.38 14.20
N ILE A 100 14.93 4.73 14.50
CA ILE A 100 14.42 4.92 15.85
C ILE A 100 13.47 3.79 16.22
N GLY A 101 13.99 2.73 16.80
CA GLY A 101 13.19 1.66 17.41
C GLY A 101 12.87 1.92 18.89
N PRO A 102 12.08 1.03 19.53
CA PRO A 102 11.61 1.19 20.91
C PRO A 102 12.71 1.46 21.93
N LYS A 103 13.82 0.71 21.89
CA LYS A 103 14.99 0.93 22.78
C LYS A 103 15.60 2.31 22.58
N THR A 104 15.62 2.80 21.34
CA THR A 104 16.10 4.14 21.00
C THR A 104 15.17 5.21 21.57
N VAL A 105 13.85 5.05 21.44
CA VAL A 105 12.86 5.95 22.05
C VAL A 105 13.04 6.04 23.55
N LYS A 106 13.20 4.90 24.23
CA LYS A 106 13.48 4.87 25.68
C LYS A 106 14.74 5.65 26.06
N ALA A 107 15.83 5.49 25.31
CA ALA A 107 17.08 6.19 25.54
C ALA A 107 16.94 7.71 25.31
N LEU A 108 16.29 8.11 24.23
CA LEU A 108 16.01 9.52 23.90
C LEU A 108 15.13 10.19 24.96
N TYR A 109 14.07 9.50 25.42
CA TYR A 109 13.23 10.02 26.50
C TYR A 109 13.99 10.16 27.81
N LYS A 110 14.64 9.09 28.28
CA LYS A 110 15.32 9.09 29.58
C LYS A 110 16.49 10.07 29.66
N LYS A 111 17.28 10.21 28.58
CA LYS A 111 18.51 11.01 28.60
C LYS A 111 18.32 12.43 28.09
N LEU A 112 17.37 12.67 27.19
CA LEU A 112 17.19 13.97 26.51
C LEU A 112 15.77 14.53 26.65
N GLY A 113 14.84 13.81 27.31
CA GLY A 113 13.47 14.26 27.54
C GLY A 113 12.61 14.34 26.27
N VAL A 114 13.00 13.63 25.19
CA VAL A 114 12.28 13.63 23.92
C VAL A 114 10.97 12.88 24.06
N LYS A 115 9.83 13.53 23.78
CA LYS A 115 8.48 12.96 23.91
C LYS A 115 7.73 12.82 22.58
N ASN A 116 8.09 13.59 21.58
CA ASN A 116 7.42 13.69 20.28
C ASN A 116 8.40 14.07 19.17
N LEU A 117 7.93 14.11 17.92
CA LEU A 117 8.74 14.43 16.75
C LEU A 117 9.38 15.84 16.84
N LYS A 118 8.65 16.81 17.40
CA LYS A 118 9.14 18.20 17.55
C LYS A 118 10.31 18.28 18.53
N ASP A 119 10.22 17.55 19.66
CA ASP A 119 11.32 17.47 20.61
C ASP A 119 12.53 16.77 20.02
N LEU A 120 12.29 15.68 19.24
CA LEU A 120 13.34 14.93 18.56
C LEU A 120 14.10 15.84 17.58
N GLU A 121 13.40 16.58 16.75
CA GLU A 121 14.00 17.52 15.80
C GLU A 121 14.84 18.58 16.48
N ARG A 122 14.26 19.25 17.50
CA ARG A 122 14.96 20.27 18.26
C ARG A 122 16.25 19.72 18.87
N THR A 123 16.20 18.50 19.40
CA THR A 123 17.32 17.84 20.07
C THR A 123 18.41 17.42 19.07
N ALA A 124 18.00 16.93 17.89
CA ALA A 124 18.91 16.58 16.80
C ALA A 124 19.60 17.82 16.21
N LYS A 125 18.85 18.91 15.93
CA LYS A 125 19.42 20.17 15.45
C LYS A 125 20.41 20.79 16.44
N ALA A 126 20.24 20.53 17.74
CA ALA A 126 21.17 20.99 18.78
C ALA A 126 22.41 20.08 18.93
N GLY A 127 22.59 19.04 18.11
CA GLY A 127 23.74 18.14 18.15
C GLY A 127 23.79 17.24 19.40
N LYS A 128 22.68 17.10 20.14
CA LYS A 128 22.67 16.39 21.42
C LYS A 128 22.50 14.87 21.28
N ILE A 129 21.93 14.40 20.16
CA ILE A 129 21.68 12.98 19.95
C ILE A 129 22.99 12.23 19.68
N ARG A 130 23.95 12.84 18.96
CA ARG A 130 25.25 12.26 18.64
C ARG A 130 26.06 11.87 19.86
N ASN A 131 25.80 12.49 21.02
CA ASN A 131 26.50 12.24 22.27
C ASN A 131 25.92 11.04 23.07
N LEU A 132 24.86 10.41 22.58
CA LEU A 132 24.31 9.21 23.19
C LEU A 132 25.14 7.96 22.80
N PRO A 133 25.26 6.93 23.67
CA PRO A 133 25.90 5.67 23.32
C PRO A 133 25.26 5.07 22.07
N HIS A 134 26.08 4.59 21.15
CA HIS A 134 25.67 4.01 19.86
C HIS A 134 25.02 5.01 18.89
N PHE A 135 25.09 6.33 19.17
CA PHE A 135 24.75 7.39 18.24
C PHE A 135 26.04 8.12 17.85
N GLY A 136 26.12 8.49 16.62
CA GLY A 136 27.20 9.32 16.08
C GLY A 136 26.60 10.42 15.23
N GLU A 137 27.45 11.28 14.71
CA GLU A 137 27.02 12.38 13.84
C GLU A 137 26.20 11.92 12.64
N LYS A 138 26.64 10.82 12.00
CA LYS A 138 25.93 10.23 10.87
C LYS A 138 24.52 9.77 11.21
N LYS A 139 24.31 9.18 12.39
CA LYS A 139 22.98 8.71 12.84
C LYS A 139 22.06 9.88 13.19
N GLU A 140 22.60 10.93 13.79
CA GLU A 140 21.85 12.18 14.06
C GLU A 140 21.43 12.87 12.76
N GLN A 141 22.33 12.95 11.78
CA GLN A 141 22.02 13.50 10.46
C GLN A 141 20.92 12.68 9.75
N ASN A 142 20.97 11.36 9.80
CA ASN A 142 19.93 10.49 9.25
C ASN A 142 18.56 10.72 9.91
N ILE A 143 18.54 10.94 11.23
CA ILE A 143 17.32 11.29 11.96
C ILE A 143 16.74 12.62 11.45
N LEU A 144 17.57 13.64 11.25
CA LEU A 144 17.13 14.92 10.71
C LEU A 144 16.55 14.79 9.31
N GLU A 145 17.20 14.04 8.44
CA GLU A 145 16.73 13.76 7.08
C GLU A 145 15.38 13.02 7.09
N SER A 146 15.24 12.01 7.97
CA SER A 146 13.98 11.28 8.14
C SER A 146 12.86 12.18 8.66
N ILE A 147 13.16 13.07 9.62
CA ILE A 147 12.18 14.05 10.12
C ILE A 147 11.75 15.02 9.01
N GLU A 148 12.69 15.50 8.21
CA GLU A 148 12.38 16.39 7.09
C GLU A 148 11.52 15.69 6.04
N PHE A 149 11.82 14.43 5.76
CA PHE A 149 11.03 13.58 4.87
C PHE A 149 9.59 13.41 5.40
N LEU A 150 9.41 13.08 6.68
CA LEU A 150 8.10 12.96 7.31
C LEU A 150 7.30 14.27 7.24
N LYS A 151 7.96 15.42 7.41
CA LYS A 151 7.31 16.74 7.31
C LYS A 151 6.83 17.08 5.89
N ARG A 152 7.61 16.72 4.87
CA ARG A 152 7.22 16.92 3.46
C ARG A 152 5.98 16.09 3.08
N SER A 153 5.79 14.94 3.73
CA SER A 153 4.63 14.07 3.54
C SER A 153 3.43 14.40 4.44
N HIS A 154 3.53 15.45 5.27
CA HIS A 154 2.47 15.80 6.23
C HIS A 154 1.18 16.28 5.54
N GLY A 155 0.05 15.77 5.99
CA GLY A 155 -1.27 16.11 5.44
C GLY A 155 -1.71 15.31 4.21
N ARG A 156 -0.89 14.36 3.71
CA ARG A 156 -1.29 13.44 2.65
C ARG A 156 -1.31 12.01 3.19
N PHE A 157 -2.23 11.21 2.66
CA PHE A 157 -2.44 9.80 3.03
C PHE A 157 -1.98 8.88 1.90
N LEU A 158 -1.63 7.64 2.20
CA LEU A 158 -1.36 6.65 1.16
C LEU A 158 -2.65 6.26 0.44
N LEU A 159 -2.55 5.95 -0.85
CA LEU A 159 -3.69 5.46 -1.62
C LEU A 159 -4.35 4.25 -0.95
N GLY A 160 -3.55 3.32 -0.44
CA GLY A 160 -4.04 2.13 0.25
C GLY A 160 -4.79 2.40 1.56
N GLU A 161 -4.54 3.55 2.20
CA GLU A 161 -5.27 3.98 3.39
C GLU A 161 -6.62 4.59 3.04
N ILE A 162 -6.70 5.32 1.92
CA ILE A 162 -7.89 6.11 1.55
C ILE A 162 -8.84 5.35 0.63
N LEU A 163 -8.33 4.64 -0.38
CA LEU A 163 -9.17 4.03 -1.41
C LEU A 163 -10.24 3.05 -0.87
N PRO A 164 -9.94 2.16 0.11
CA PRO A 164 -10.96 1.30 0.68
C PRO A 164 -12.11 2.08 1.36
N ASN A 165 -11.80 3.24 1.95
CA ASN A 165 -12.79 4.09 2.59
C ASN A 165 -13.64 4.85 1.55
N VAL A 166 -13.03 5.33 0.48
CA VAL A 166 -13.75 5.92 -0.65
C VAL A 166 -14.72 4.90 -1.26
N TYR A 167 -14.30 3.65 -1.44
CA TYR A 167 -15.18 2.58 -1.93
C TYR A 167 -16.36 2.30 -0.98
N LYS A 168 -16.14 2.31 0.33
CA LYS A 168 -17.22 2.17 1.32
C LYS A 168 -18.23 3.32 1.21
N ILE A 169 -17.76 4.56 1.11
CA ILE A 169 -18.60 5.75 0.95
C ILE A 169 -19.41 5.64 -0.34
N ILE A 170 -18.76 5.31 -1.46
CA ILE A 170 -19.41 5.13 -2.75
C ILE A 170 -20.47 4.04 -2.70
N ALA A 171 -20.18 2.90 -2.07
CA ALA A 171 -21.14 1.80 -1.92
C ALA A 171 -22.37 2.21 -1.11
N GLN A 172 -22.18 2.94 -0.01
CA GLN A 172 -23.30 3.43 0.82
C GLN A 172 -24.15 4.46 0.06
N LEU A 173 -23.52 5.42 -0.64
CA LEU A 173 -24.23 6.42 -1.43
C LEU A 173 -24.97 5.80 -2.61
N LYS A 174 -24.39 4.78 -3.25
CA LYS A 174 -25.01 4.06 -4.38
C LYS A 174 -26.30 3.31 -3.99
N ASN A 175 -26.47 2.99 -2.71
CA ASN A 175 -27.71 2.35 -2.22
C ASN A 175 -28.89 3.32 -2.11
N LEU A 176 -28.65 4.63 -2.24
CA LEU A 176 -29.74 5.62 -2.28
C LEU A 176 -30.43 5.58 -3.65
N LYS A 177 -31.74 5.42 -3.66
CA LYS A 177 -32.58 5.36 -4.88
C LYS A 177 -32.47 6.62 -5.74
N GLU A 178 -32.11 7.73 -5.13
CA GLU A 178 -31.96 9.04 -5.75
C GLU A 178 -30.64 9.17 -6.55
N VAL A 179 -29.63 8.33 -6.27
CA VAL A 179 -28.34 8.34 -6.94
C VAL A 179 -28.42 7.57 -8.26
N LYS A 180 -28.12 8.24 -9.37
CA LYS A 180 -28.12 7.63 -10.70
C LYS A 180 -26.72 7.26 -11.17
N ARG A 181 -25.76 8.18 -11.02
CA ARG A 181 -24.34 7.98 -11.35
C ARG A 181 -23.49 8.42 -10.18
N ILE A 182 -22.40 7.73 -9.93
CA ILE A 182 -21.43 8.06 -8.89
C ILE A 182 -20.03 7.63 -9.35
N SER A 183 -19.03 8.46 -9.08
CA SER A 183 -17.64 8.18 -9.36
C SER A 183 -16.74 8.93 -8.38
N GLU A 184 -15.64 8.32 -7.99
CA GLU A 184 -14.51 9.05 -7.44
C GLU A 184 -13.90 9.98 -8.51
N ALA A 185 -13.21 11.03 -8.07
CA ALA A 185 -12.48 11.98 -8.89
C ALA A 185 -11.11 12.30 -8.26
N GLY A 186 -10.50 13.39 -8.66
CA GLY A 186 -9.25 13.89 -8.08
C GLY A 186 -8.08 12.91 -8.17
N SER A 187 -7.18 13.04 -7.22
CA SER A 187 -5.98 12.21 -7.12
C SER A 187 -6.30 10.73 -6.83
N VAL A 188 -7.44 10.45 -6.20
CA VAL A 188 -7.94 9.08 -5.95
C VAL A 188 -8.20 8.37 -7.29
N ARG A 189 -8.95 9.01 -8.19
CA ARG A 189 -9.26 8.43 -9.50
C ARG A 189 -8.03 8.29 -10.40
N ARG A 190 -7.07 9.21 -10.28
CA ARG A 190 -5.79 9.11 -10.98
C ARG A 190 -4.83 8.10 -10.35
N ARG A 191 -5.25 7.42 -9.27
CA ARG A 191 -4.43 6.42 -8.57
C ARG A 191 -3.06 6.96 -8.14
N LYS A 192 -3.01 8.20 -7.62
CA LYS A 192 -1.77 8.76 -7.04
C LYS A 192 -1.35 7.95 -5.82
N GLU A 193 -0.05 7.77 -5.63
CA GLU A 193 0.51 7.06 -4.46
C GLU A 193 0.11 7.69 -3.14
N THR A 194 -0.06 9.03 -3.14
CA THR A 194 -0.53 9.78 -1.98
C THR A 194 -1.70 10.68 -2.32
N ILE A 195 -2.65 10.80 -1.39
CA ILE A 195 -3.93 11.48 -1.53
C ILE A 195 -4.01 12.59 -0.48
N GLY A 196 -4.43 13.80 -0.87
CA GLY A 196 -4.69 14.90 0.07
C GLY A 196 -6.12 14.86 0.61
N ASP A 197 -7.07 14.69 -0.30
CA ASP A 197 -8.51 14.67 -0.09
C ASP A 197 -9.16 13.70 -1.08
N ALA A 198 -10.40 13.32 -0.83
CA ALA A 198 -11.16 12.47 -1.74
C ALA A 198 -12.33 13.24 -2.34
N ASP A 199 -12.37 13.32 -3.66
CA ASP A 199 -13.48 13.90 -4.42
C ASP A 199 -14.45 12.83 -4.89
N ILE A 200 -15.75 13.04 -4.68
CA ILE A 200 -16.83 12.17 -5.17
C ILE A 200 -17.85 13.00 -5.94
N LEU A 201 -18.17 12.55 -7.14
CA LEU A 201 -19.18 13.18 -8.00
C LEU A 201 -20.40 12.28 -8.15
N ILE A 202 -21.59 12.88 -8.06
CA ILE A 202 -22.87 12.18 -8.15
C ILE A 202 -23.83 12.92 -9.10
N THR A 203 -24.67 12.15 -9.80
CA THR A 203 -25.92 12.69 -10.34
C THR A 203 -27.09 12.16 -9.53
N SER A 204 -28.06 13.01 -9.22
CA SER A 204 -29.18 12.65 -8.37
C SER A 204 -30.48 13.33 -8.78
N SER A 205 -31.60 12.62 -8.59
CA SER A 205 -32.96 13.18 -8.70
C SER A 205 -33.35 14.05 -7.49
N ASN A 206 -32.67 13.88 -6.35
CA ASN A 206 -32.87 14.68 -5.14
C ASN A 206 -31.52 15.00 -4.49
N PRO A 207 -30.83 16.07 -4.94
CA PRO A 207 -29.54 16.45 -4.39
C PRO A 207 -29.52 16.66 -2.87
N GLN A 208 -30.54 17.32 -2.34
CA GLN A 208 -30.61 17.65 -0.91
C GLN A 208 -30.60 16.38 -0.03
N LYS A 209 -31.36 15.35 -0.41
CA LYS A 209 -31.40 14.08 0.33
C LYS A 209 -30.04 13.37 0.31
N VAL A 210 -29.31 13.42 -0.79
CA VAL A 210 -27.96 12.85 -0.91
C VAL A 210 -26.98 13.61 -0.02
N ILE A 211 -27.02 14.95 -0.03
CA ILE A 211 -26.20 15.79 0.83
C ILE A 211 -26.49 15.54 2.31
N ASP A 212 -27.77 15.47 2.68
CA ASP A 212 -28.19 15.22 4.08
C ASP A 212 -27.70 13.87 4.58
N TYR A 213 -27.84 12.82 3.74
CA TYR A 213 -27.29 11.50 4.05
C TYR A 213 -25.78 11.53 4.21
N PHE A 214 -25.06 12.13 3.26
CA PHE A 214 -23.59 12.20 3.26
C PHE A 214 -23.03 12.85 4.53
N VAL A 215 -23.59 13.96 4.97
CA VAL A 215 -23.12 14.65 6.18
C VAL A 215 -23.52 13.94 7.47
N SER A 216 -24.49 13.03 7.42
CA SER A 216 -24.94 12.23 8.57
C SER A 216 -24.32 10.84 8.63
N MET A 217 -23.40 10.50 7.71
CA MET A 217 -22.75 9.18 7.69
C MET A 217 -22.00 8.90 8.99
N PRO A 218 -21.97 7.64 9.43
CA PRO A 218 -21.15 7.24 10.58
C PRO A 218 -19.68 7.59 10.37
N GLY A 219 -19.03 8.12 11.40
CA GLY A 219 -17.61 8.52 11.34
C GLY A 219 -17.38 9.97 10.89
N VAL A 220 -18.39 10.72 10.50
CA VAL A 220 -18.26 12.16 10.25
C VAL A 220 -17.98 12.88 11.57
N VAL A 221 -16.79 13.49 11.67
CA VAL A 221 -16.36 14.23 12.87
C VAL A 221 -16.41 15.74 12.69
N LYS A 222 -16.46 16.21 11.44
CA LYS A 222 -16.59 17.63 11.12
C LYS A 222 -17.26 17.82 9.75
N ILE A 223 -18.10 18.82 9.65
CA ILE A 223 -18.68 19.32 8.40
C ILE A 223 -18.01 20.67 8.14
N TRP A 224 -17.20 20.74 7.06
CA TRP A 224 -16.53 21.98 6.64
C TRP A 224 -17.48 22.92 5.88
N GLY A 225 -18.44 22.33 5.15
CA GLY A 225 -19.42 23.05 4.38
C GLY A 225 -20.56 22.15 3.96
N LYS A 226 -21.77 22.71 3.92
CA LYS A 226 -23.00 22.05 3.48
C LYS A 226 -23.81 23.02 2.64
N GLY A 227 -23.95 22.74 1.37
CA GLY A 227 -24.81 23.46 0.43
C GLY A 227 -25.77 22.50 -0.26
N PRO A 228 -26.67 22.98 -1.11
CA PRO A 228 -27.70 22.17 -1.75
C PRO A 228 -27.14 21.12 -2.73
N THR A 229 -25.94 21.34 -3.28
CA THR A 229 -25.31 20.45 -4.28
C THR A 229 -23.84 20.16 -3.99
N LYS A 230 -23.30 20.68 -2.90
CA LYS A 230 -21.93 20.44 -2.44
C LYS A 230 -21.89 20.27 -0.93
N ALA A 231 -21.13 19.29 -0.45
CA ALA A 231 -20.75 19.20 0.95
C ALA A 231 -19.30 18.73 1.08
N SER A 232 -18.65 19.19 2.14
CA SER A 232 -17.28 18.81 2.51
C SER A 232 -17.30 18.36 3.97
N ILE A 233 -16.78 17.17 4.22
CA ILE A 233 -16.73 16.57 5.57
C ILE A 233 -15.32 16.11 5.90
N ARG A 234 -15.04 15.96 7.21
CA ARG A 234 -13.93 15.16 7.70
C ARG A 234 -14.45 13.86 8.26
N LEU A 235 -13.95 12.75 7.72
CA LEU A 235 -14.30 11.41 8.16
C LEU A 235 -13.16 10.87 9.03
N LYS A 236 -13.49 10.43 10.27
CA LYS A 236 -12.52 9.73 11.12
C LYS A 236 -12.32 8.31 10.61
N GLU A 237 -11.08 7.89 10.49
CA GLU A 237 -10.73 6.52 10.12
C GLU A 237 -9.74 5.95 11.13
N ALA A 238 -10.06 4.79 11.67
CA ALA A 238 -9.27 4.15 12.70
C ALA A 238 -7.87 3.72 12.23
N ARG A 239 -7.72 3.46 10.93
CA ARG A 239 -6.45 3.03 10.32
C ARG A 239 -5.47 4.17 10.02
N LEU A 240 -5.95 5.43 10.10
CA LEU A 240 -5.07 6.57 9.88
C LEU A 240 -4.23 6.85 11.12
N PRO A 241 -2.95 7.23 10.96
CA PRO A 241 -2.11 7.63 12.07
C PRO A 241 -2.80 8.69 12.95
N ASP A 242 -2.67 8.58 14.27
CA ASP A 242 -3.18 9.51 15.29
C ASP A 242 -4.70 9.74 15.31
N GLY A 243 -5.49 8.85 14.71
CA GLY A 243 -6.94 9.02 14.61
C GLY A 243 -7.34 10.24 13.79
N GLN A 244 -6.44 10.75 12.95
CA GLN A 244 -6.70 11.83 12.01
C GLN A 244 -7.75 11.38 11.01
N GLY A 245 -8.73 12.24 10.75
CA GLY A 245 -9.68 12.05 9.67
C GLY A 245 -9.11 12.57 8.36
N PHE A 246 -9.60 12.06 7.25
CA PHE A 246 -9.35 12.63 5.92
C PHE A 246 -10.56 13.40 5.42
N ASP A 247 -10.32 14.37 4.54
CA ASP A 247 -11.37 15.20 4.01
C ASP A 247 -11.98 14.56 2.75
N VAL A 248 -13.31 14.64 2.67
CA VAL A 248 -14.09 14.12 1.53
C VAL A 248 -15.01 15.21 1.01
N ASP A 249 -14.89 15.51 -0.26
CA ASP A 249 -15.72 16.44 -1.00
C ASP A 249 -16.74 15.70 -1.85
N LEU A 250 -18.02 16.01 -1.67
CA LEU A 250 -19.11 15.50 -2.48
C LEU A 250 -19.72 16.61 -3.31
N ARG A 251 -19.93 16.36 -4.61
CA ARG A 251 -20.67 17.24 -5.50
C ARG A 251 -21.78 16.49 -6.20
N VAL A 252 -22.99 17.08 -6.19
CA VAL A 252 -24.14 16.58 -6.92
C VAL A 252 -24.38 17.46 -8.13
N LEU A 253 -24.44 16.85 -9.31
CA LEU A 253 -24.39 17.52 -10.60
C LEU A 253 -25.60 17.10 -11.46
N PRO A 254 -26.05 17.98 -12.39
CA PRO A 254 -26.94 17.60 -13.46
C PRO A 254 -26.32 16.53 -14.37
N GLU A 255 -27.11 15.60 -14.86
CA GLU A 255 -26.64 14.47 -15.68
C GLU A 255 -25.89 14.92 -16.93
N LYS A 256 -26.37 15.98 -17.60
CA LYS A 256 -25.74 16.57 -18.81
C LYS A 256 -24.35 17.18 -18.56
N GLN A 257 -23.97 17.40 -17.31
CA GLN A 257 -22.68 18.00 -16.93
C GLN A 257 -21.71 16.97 -16.34
N PHE A 258 -22.16 15.75 -16.07
CA PHE A 258 -21.40 14.79 -15.30
C PHE A 258 -20.04 14.45 -15.94
N GLY A 259 -19.96 14.24 -17.24
CA GLY A 259 -18.72 13.92 -17.93
C GLY A 259 -17.70 15.06 -17.90
N SER A 260 -18.15 16.30 -18.16
CA SER A 260 -17.26 17.47 -18.07
C SER A 260 -16.78 17.73 -16.64
N ALA A 261 -17.67 17.58 -15.66
CA ALA A 261 -17.30 17.71 -14.26
C ALA A 261 -16.33 16.59 -13.86
N LEU A 262 -16.58 15.36 -14.27
CA LEU A 262 -15.69 14.23 -13.99
C LEU A 262 -14.31 14.46 -14.59
N GLN A 263 -14.23 14.95 -15.84
CA GLN A 263 -12.96 15.34 -16.47
C GLN A 263 -12.25 16.45 -15.66
N TYR A 264 -12.98 17.51 -15.30
CA TYR A 264 -12.44 18.67 -14.60
C TYR A 264 -11.93 18.31 -13.19
N PHE A 265 -12.75 17.63 -12.39
CA PHE A 265 -12.40 17.26 -11.01
C PHE A 265 -11.42 16.10 -10.94
N THR A 266 -11.33 15.24 -11.94
CA THR A 266 -10.26 14.25 -12.05
C THR A 266 -8.91 14.94 -12.19
N GLY A 267 -8.78 16.02 -12.94
CA GLY A 267 -7.52 16.74 -13.16
C GLY A 267 -6.55 15.93 -14.05
N SER A 268 -5.23 16.09 -13.87
CA SER A 268 -4.58 17.02 -12.91
C SER A 268 -4.85 18.49 -13.24
N LYS A 269 -4.40 19.38 -12.37
CA LYS A 269 -4.46 20.82 -12.64
C LYS A 269 -3.71 21.17 -13.94
N GLU A 270 -2.53 20.62 -14.08
CA GLU A 270 -1.66 20.82 -15.25
C GLU A 270 -2.31 20.28 -16.52
N HIS A 271 -2.87 19.08 -16.48
CA HIS A 271 -3.65 18.49 -17.56
C HIS A 271 -4.83 19.39 -17.98
N ASN A 272 -5.61 19.87 -17.03
CA ASN A 272 -6.74 20.75 -17.26
C ASN A 272 -6.35 22.11 -17.87
N ILE A 273 -5.18 22.66 -17.49
CA ILE A 273 -4.66 23.90 -18.06
C ILE A 273 -4.43 23.72 -19.57
N VAL A 274 -3.77 22.63 -19.96
CA VAL A 274 -3.49 22.36 -21.39
C VAL A 274 -4.78 22.08 -22.16
N LEU A 275 -5.70 21.27 -21.63
CA LEU A 275 -7.00 21.01 -22.29
C LEU A 275 -7.80 22.29 -22.50
N ARG A 276 -7.83 23.20 -21.52
CA ARG A 276 -8.53 24.49 -21.66
C ARG A 276 -7.88 25.35 -22.72
N LYS A 277 -6.55 25.37 -22.83
CA LYS A 277 -5.84 26.09 -23.89
C LYS A 277 -6.24 25.56 -25.27
N ILE A 278 -6.22 24.24 -25.45
CA ILE A 278 -6.65 23.59 -26.71
C ILE A 278 -8.11 23.94 -27.06
N ALA A 279 -9.00 23.97 -26.05
CA ALA A 279 -10.38 24.38 -26.26
C ALA A 279 -10.47 25.84 -26.76
N ILE A 280 -9.74 26.76 -26.13
CA ILE A 280 -9.69 28.19 -26.54
C ILE A 280 -9.17 28.33 -27.97
N ASP A 281 -8.09 27.64 -28.31
CA ASP A 281 -7.50 27.66 -29.68
C ASP A 281 -8.48 27.16 -30.73
N LYS A 282 -9.49 26.37 -30.34
CA LYS A 282 -10.60 25.88 -31.22
C LYS A 282 -11.86 26.74 -31.12
N GLY A 283 -11.83 27.89 -30.48
CA GLY A 283 -13.00 28.76 -30.24
C GLY A 283 -14.06 28.14 -29.34
N LEU A 284 -13.62 27.28 -28.40
CA LEU A 284 -14.46 26.58 -27.40
C LEU A 284 -14.11 27.05 -26.00
N LYS A 285 -15.05 26.90 -25.06
CA LYS A 285 -14.85 27.12 -23.63
C LYS A 285 -15.09 25.82 -22.88
N LEU A 286 -14.04 25.30 -22.21
CA LEU A 286 -14.11 24.11 -21.36
C LEU A 286 -14.18 24.50 -19.87
N SER A 287 -15.14 23.94 -19.16
CA SER A 287 -15.31 24.09 -17.71
C SER A 287 -15.93 22.83 -17.11
N GLU A 288 -16.11 22.78 -15.78
CA GLU A 288 -16.84 21.72 -15.10
C GLU A 288 -18.31 21.58 -15.54
N TYR A 289 -18.88 22.62 -16.14
CA TYR A 289 -20.28 22.63 -16.61
C TYR A 289 -20.44 22.10 -18.03
N GLY A 290 -19.36 21.99 -18.80
CA GLY A 290 -19.42 21.54 -20.18
C GLY A 290 -18.33 22.11 -21.09
N LEU A 291 -18.33 21.63 -22.32
CA LEU A 291 -17.61 22.22 -23.44
C LEU A 291 -18.59 23.02 -24.29
N PHE A 292 -18.38 24.32 -24.45
CA PHE A 292 -19.31 25.24 -25.07
C PHE A 292 -18.72 25.92 -26.31
N ARG A 293 -19.60 26.23 -27.30
CA ARG A 293 -19.33 27.20 -28.36
C ARG A 293 -20.30 28.38 -28.19
N GLY A 294 -19.79 29.51 -27.71
CA GLY A 294 -20.66 30.59 -27.22
C GLY A 294 -21.50 30.08 -26.05
N SER A 295 -22.82 30.15 -26.16
CA SER A 295 -23.80 29.60 -25.20
C SER A 295 -24.21 28.15 -25.43
N LYS A 296 -23.86 27.59 -26.62
CA LYS A 296 -24.28 26.23 -27.01
C LYS A 296 -23.40 25.18 -26.38
N LEU A 297 -24.00 24.24 -25.62
CA LEU A 297 -23.33 23.04 -25.08
C LEU A 297 -22.99 22.09 -26.26
N ILE A 298 -21.71 21.73 -26.38
CA ILE A 298 -21.19 20.81 -27.41
C ILE A 298 -20.98 19.41 -26.83
N ALA A 299 -20.44 19.31 -25.60
CA ALA A 299 -20.22 18.05 -24.91
C ALA A 299 -20.23 18.29 -23.38
N GLY A 300 -20.67 17.28 -22.61
CA GLY A 300 -20.73 17.42 -21.15
C GLY A 300 -21.19 16.18 -20.40
N GLU A 301 -21.97 15.31 -21.03
CA GLU A 301 -22.57 14.15 -20.35
C GLU A 301 -21.56 13.01 -20.13
N LYS A 302 -20.64 12.82 -21.09
CA LYS A 302 -19.57 11.82 -21.04
C LYS A 302 -18.21 12.45 -21.23
N GLU A 303 -17.19 11.94 -20.53
CA GLU A 303 -15.80 12.44 -20.68
C GLU A 303 -15.27 12.22 -22.10
N GLU A 304 -15.58 11.07 -22.70
CA GLU A 304 -15.13 10.69 -24.04
C GLU A 304 -15.61 11.70 -25.09
N GLU A 305 -16.80 12.27 -24.91
CA GLU A 305 -17.36 13.29 -25.78
C GLU A 305 -16.54 14.59 -25.72
N VAL A 306 -16.06 14.97 -24.53
CA VAL A 306 -15.20 16.15 -24.34
C VAL A 306 -13.89 15.98 -25.11
N TYR A 307 -13.19 14.86 -24.91
CA TYR A 307 -11.94 14.58 -25.62
C TYR A 307 -12.13 14.48 -27.12
N LYS A 308 -13.19 13.78 -27.59
CA LYS A 308 -13.54 13.67 -29.01
C LYS A 308 -13.81 15.04 -29.64
N ALA A 309 -14.54 15.91 -28.96
CA ALA A 309 -14.85 17.27 -29.47
C ALA A 309 -13.59 18.15 -29.50
N LEU A 310 -12.61 17.89 -28.68
CA LEU A 310 -11.29 18.51 -28.73
C LEU A 310 -10.37 17.87 -29.79
N GLY A 311 -10.80 16.80 -30.46
CA GLY A 311 -10.08 16.16 -31.56
C GLY A 311 -9.02 15.15 -31.12
N MET A 312 -9.17 14.56 -29.94
CA MET A 312 -8.22 13.61 -29.39
C MET A 312 -8.89 12.32 -28.85
N ASN A 313 -8.12 11.28 -28.67
CA ASN A 313 -8.58 10.07 -27.99
C ASN A 313 -8.85 10.35 -26.52
N TYR A 314 -9.75 9.56 -25.92
CA TYR A 314 -9.95 9.55 -24.47
C TYR A 314 -8.65 9.20 -23.76
N ILE A 315 -8.36 9.94 -22.71
CA ILE A 315 -7.17 9.74 -21.89
C ILE A 315 -7.62 9.12 -20.57
N GLU A 316 -7.07 7.95 -20.25
CA GLU A 316 -7.35 7.29 -18.98
C GLU A 316 -6.93 8.16 -17.79
N PRO A 317 -7.67 8.15 -16.66
CA PRO A 317 -7.39 9.00 -15.50
C PRO A 317 -5.94 8.88 -14.99
N GLU A 318 -5.39 7.67 -14.97
CA GLU A 318 -4.05 7.38 -14.48
C GLU A 318 -2.95 8.10 -15.29
N LEU A 319 -3.20 8.44 -16.53
CA LEU A 319 -2.25 9.14 -17.42
C LEU A 319 -2.28 10.67 -17.28
N ARG A 320 -3.32 11.26 -16.66
CA ARG A 320 -3.60 12.71 -16.70
C ARG A 320 -2.69 13.53 -15.78
N GLU A 321 -1.39 13.49 -15.99
CA GLU A 321 -0.37 14.20 -15.20
C GLU A 321 0.43 15.23 -16.02
N ASN A 322 0.02 15.51 -17.25
CA ASN A 322 0.73 16.38 -18.21
C ASN A 322 2.17 15.92 -18.48
N THR A 323 2.33 14.63 -18.75
CA THR A 323 3.62 13.99 -19.03
C THR A 323 3.76 13.56 -20.50
N GLY A 324 2.96 14.17 -21.40
CA GLY A 324 2.94 13.89 -22.83
C GLY A 324 1.67 13.19 -23.32
N GLU A 325 0.76 12.80 -22.41
CA GLU A 325 -0.46 12.06 -22.76
C GLU A 325 -1.38 12.82 -23.73
N ILE A 326 -1.38 14.16 -23.66
CA ILE A 326 -2.24 14.99 -24.53
C ILE A 326 -1.74 14.95 -25.97
N GLU A 327 -0.43 15.04 -26.18
CA GLU A 327 0.21 14.93 -27.50
C GLU A 327 -0.03 13.55 -28.11
N PHE A 328 0.12 12.49 -27.30
CA PHE A 328 -0.15 11.12 -27.76
C PHE A 328 -1.62 10.91 -28.10
N ALA A 329 -2.55 11.46 -27.29
CA ALA A 329 -3.99 11.40 -27.55
C ALA A 329 -4.39 12.15 -28.84
N THR A 330 -3.78 13.31 -29.09
CA THR A 330 -4.00 14.11 -30.30
C THR A 330 -3.51 13.37 -31.55
N LYS A 331 -2.36 12.68 -31.46
CA LYS A 331 -1.81 11.84 -32.53
C LYS A 331 -2.50 10.47 -32.64
N ARG A 332 -3.46 10.18 -31.77
CA ARG A 332 -4.14 8.88 -31.67
C ARG A 332 -3.20 7.69 -31.41
N ASN A 333 -2.15 7.94 -30.65
CA ASN A 333 -1.07 6.98 -30.37
C ASN A 333 -0.89 6.74 -28.87
N LEU A 334 -1.99 6.81 -28.10
CA LEU A 334 -1.94 6.43 -26.67
C LEU A 334 -1.57 4.95 -26.53
N PRO A 335 -0.78 4.59 -25.50
CA PRO A 335 -0.47 3.20 -25.24
C PRO A 335 -1.72 2.41 -24.86
N LYS A 336 -1.74 1.13 -25.22
CA LYS A 336 -2.72 0.19 -24.67
C LYS A 336 -2.33 -0.14 -23.23
N LEU A 337 -3.12 0.31 -22.28
CA LEU A 337 -2.88 0.01 -20.88
C LEU A 337 -3.34 -1.41 -20.54
N ILE A 338 -2.66 -2.01 -19.53
CA ILE A 338 -3.11 -3.25 -18.92
C ILE A 338 -4.49 -3.04 -18.27
N ASN A 339 -5.38 -4.02 -18.38
CA ASN A 339 -6.64 -4.03 -17.63
C ASN A 339 -6.45 -4.78 -16.31
N TYR A 340 -7.23 -4.38 -15.29
CA TYR A 340 -7.19 -5.06 -13.98
C TYR A 340 -7.50 -6.58 -14.09
N ASN A 341 -8.32 -6.99 -15.05
CA ASN A 341 -8.67 -8.39 -15.31
C ASN A 341 -7.62 -9.16 -16.15
N ASP A 342 -6.58 -8.49 -16.64
CA ASP A 342 -5.51 -9.14 -17.40
C ASP A 342 -4.54 -9.91 -16.48
N ILE A 343 -4.55 -9.59 -15.18
CA ILE A 343 -3.72 -10.27 -14.17
C ILE A 343 -4.19 -11.72 -13.99
N LYS A 344 -3.25 -12.67 -14.12
CA LYS A 344 -3.55 -14.10 -14.08
C LYS A 344 -2.93 -14.82 -12.89
N GLY A 345 -2.14 -14.17 -12.09
CA GLY A 345 -1.50 -14.73 -10.91
C GLY A 345 -0.64 -13.74 -10.18
N ASP A 346 -0.03 -14.19 -9.11
CA ASP A 346 0.87 -13.44 -8.23
C ASP A 346 2.06 -14.35 -7.92
N LEU A 347 3.27 -13.86 -8.05
CA LEU A 347 4.48 -14.64 -7.80
C LEU A 347 5.16 -14.31 -6.46
N HIS A 348 4.73 -13.26 -5.76
CA HIS A 348 5.36 -12.82 -4.53
C HIS A 348 4.37 -12.88 -3.37
N CYS A 349 4.24 -14.08 -2.79
CA CYS A 349 3.40 -14.36 -1.63
C CYS A 349 4.17 -15.19 -0.60
N HIS A 350 4.03 -14.80 0.67
CA HIS A 350 4.71 -15.44 1.80
C HIS A 350 3.76 -16.34 2.58
N SER A 351 4.24 -17.54 2.93
CA SER A 351 3.43 -18.53 3.63
C SER A 351 3.78 -18.68 5.12
N HIS A 352 4.84 -18.02 5.60
CA HIS A 352 5.36 -18.21 6.96
C HIS A 352 5.75 -19.66 7.28
N TRP A 353 6.28 -20.38 6.27
CA TRP A 353 6.67 -21.79 6.39
C TRP A 353 7.66 -22.00 7.54
N GLY A 354 8.63 -21.12 7.72
CA GLY A 354 9.63 -21.17 8.79
C GLY A 354 9.05 -21.06 10.19
N GLU A 355 7.83 -20.50 10.34
CA GLU A 355 7.10 -20.39 11.61
C GLU A 355 6.26 -21.64 11.96
N GLY A 356 6.19 -22.63 11.05
CA GLY A 356 5.44 -23.87 11.23
C GLY A 356 3.95 -23.81 10.87
N ILE A 357 3.44 -22.65 10.43
CA ILE A 357 2.03 -22.46 10.01
C ILE A 357 1.86 -22.40 8.49
N GLY A 358 2.93 -22.60 7.74
CA GLY A 358 2.95 -22.36 6.30
C GLY A 358 1.99 -23.22 5.47
N LYS A 359 1.63 -24.42 5.95
CA LYS A 359 0.68 -25.29 5.25
C LYS A 359 -0.70 -24.68 5.17
N GLU A 360 -1.21 -24.17 6.29
CA GLU A 360 -2.51 -23.54 6.43
C GLU A 360 -2.56 -22.26 5.58
N ILE A 361 -1.51 -21.43 5.64
CA ILE A 361 -1.42 -20.17 4.89
C ILE A 361 -1.35 -20.44 3.38
N ILE A 362 -0.57 -21.43 2.91
CA ILE A 362 -0.52 -21.79 1.48
C ILE A 362 -1.93 -22.16 0.98
N GLU A 363 -2.68 -22.99 1.72
CA GLU A 363 -4.02 -23.38 1.32
C GLU A 363 -5.00 -22.21 1.31
N GLU A 364 -4.87 -21.25 2.23
CA GLU A 364 -5.67 -20.02 2.27
C GLU A 364 -5.35 -19.09 1.12
N LEU A 365 -4.07 -18.87 0.81
CA LEU A 365 -3.61 -18.09 -0.34
C LEU A 365 -4.11 -18.70 -1.65
N VAL A 366 -4.05 -20.03 -1.80
CA VAL A 366 -4.57 -20.75 -2.97
C VAL A 366 -6.08 -20.52 -3.13
N ARG A 367 -6.86 -20.65 -2.04
CA ARG A 367 -8.31 -20.37 -2.07
C ARG A 367 -8.61 -18.92 -2.46
N ALA A 368 -7.85 -17.97 -1.94
CA ALA A 368 -7.99 -16.54 -2.28
C ALA A 368 -7.66 -16.28 -3.75
N ALA A 369 -6.54 -16.82 -4.26
CA ALA A 369 -6.14 -16.72 -5.66
C ALA A 369 -7.18 -17.29 -6.62
N MET A 370 -7.72 -18.48 -6.32
CA MET A 370 -8.78 -19.11 -7.11
C MET A 370 -10.06 -18.27 -7.12
N LYS A 371 -10.44 -17.69 -5.96
CA LYS A 371 -11.60 -16.79 -5.84
C LYS A 371 -11.42 -15.50 -6.67
N MET A 372 -10.19 -15.02 -6.82
CA MET A 372 -9.85 -13.88 -7.68
C MET A 372 -9.78 -14.25 -9.18
N GLY A 373 -9.96 -15.52 -9.53
CA GLY A 373 -9.90 -15.99 -10.92
C GLY A 373 -8.47 -16.14 -11.46
N TYR A 374 -7.47 -16.24 -10.58
CA TYR A 374 -6.09 -16.46 -10.98
C TYR A 374 -5.89 -17.87 -11.54
N GLN A 375 -4.89 -18.02 -12.38
CA GLN A 375 -4.49 -19.29 -12.99
C GLN A 375 -3.32 -19.94 -12.24
N TYR A 376 -2.55 -19.16 -11.50
CA TYR A 376 -1.42 -19.61 -10.70
C TYR A 376 -1.18 -18.69 -9.49
N ILE A 377 -0.43 -19.22 -8.54
CA ILE A 377 0.16 -18.47 -7.43
C ILE A 377 1.58 -18.94 -7.22
N GLY A 378 2.49 -18.04 -6.91
CA GLY A 378 3.85 -18.32 -6.48
C GLY A 378 3.99 -18.18 -4.96
N ILE A 379 4.58 -19.15 -4.30
CA ILE A 379 4.98 -19.07 -2.90
C ILE A 379 6.47 -18.76 -2.87
N SER A 380 6.85 -17.67 -2.26
CA SER A 380 8.20 -17.10 -2.32
C SER A 380 8.69 -16.64 -0.94
N ASP A 381 8.64 -17.54 0.05
CA ASP A 381 9.09 -17.24 1.40
C ASP A 381 10.54 -16.73 1.43
N HIS A 382 10.82 -15.85 2.40
CA HIS A 382 12.17 -15.33 2.66
C HIS A 382 13.18 -16.45 2.92
N THR A 383 14.46 -16.17 2.62
CA THR A 383 15.56 -17.10 2.84
C THR A 383 16.38 -16.77 4.09
N LYS A 384 17.27 -17.66 4.45
CA LYS A 384 17.93 -17.80 5.77
C LYS A 384 18.65 -16.57 6.30
N PHE A 385 19.07 -15.62 5.46
CA PHE A 385 19.71 -14.38 5.91
C PHE A 385 18.73 -13.50 6.72
N LEU A 386 17.44 -13.53 6.39
CA LEU A 386 16.41 -12.77 7.07
C LEU A 386 15.84 -13.57 8.26
N ALA A 387 16.66 -13.74 9.29
CA ALA A 387 16.32 -14.55 10.46
C ALA A 387 15.12 -14.01 11.25
N ILE A 388 14.83 -12.71 11.19
CA ILE A 388 13.66 -12.09 11.83
C ILE A 388 12.36 -12.59 11.21
N GLU A 389 12.36 -12.87 9.89
CA GLU A 389 11.21 -13.41 9.15
C GLU A 389 11.24 -14.96 9.09
N HIS A 390 12.01 -15.62 9.94
CA HIS A 390 12.17 -17.08 9.96
C HIS A 390 12.52 -17.67 8.60
N GLY A 391 13.40 -16.98 7.84
CA GLY A 391 13.77 -17.32 6.48
C GLY A 391 14.30 -18.73 6.30
N LEU A 392 13.91 -19.35 5.18
CA LEU A 392 14.13 -20.78 4.89
C LEU A 392 15.55 -21.06 4.42
N ASN A 393 16.12 -22.17 4.92
CA ASN A 393 17.32 -22.77 4.36
C ASN A 393 16.98 -23.76 3.23
N GLU A 394 18.02 -24.28 2.56
CA GLU A 394 17.89 -25.17 1.41
C GLU A 394 17.06 -26.43 1.72
N LYS A 395 17.19 -26.98 2.94
CA LYS A 395 16.42 -28.16 3.38
C LYS A 395 14.94 -27.85 3.52
N GLN A 396 14.62 -26.74 4.19
CA GLN A 396 13.24 -26.29 4.40
C GLN A 396 12.55 -25.96 3.06
N LEU A 397 13.27 -25.34 2.10
CA LEU A 397 12.76 -25.13 0.73
C LEU A 397 12.39 -26.45 0.07
N MET A 398 13.20 -27.52 0.20
CA MET A 398 12.89 -28.82 -0.37
C MET A 398 11.74 -29.54 0.36
N GLU A 399 11.55 -29.29 1.65
CA GLU A 399 10.38 -29.79 2.40
C GLU A 399 9.09 -29.09 1.94
N GLN A 400 9.12 -27.78 1.77
CA GLN A 400 8.03 -27.00 1.21
C GLN A 400 7.68 -27.46 -0.22
N ARG A 401 8.68 -27.75 -1.07
CA ARG A 401 8.49 -28.28 -2.42
C ARG A 401 7.64 -29.54 -2.43
N LYS A 402 7.99 -30.51 -1.58
CA LYS A 402 7.22 -31.76 -1.47
C LYS A 402 5.76 -31.52 -1.10
N TYR A 403 5.51 -30.54 -0.23
CA TYR A 403 4.15 -30.17 0.16
C TYR A 403 3.37 -29.52 -0.99
N ILE A 404 3.99 -28.57 -1.70
CA ILE A 404 3.38 -27.90 -2.87
C ILE A 404 3.09 -28.92 -3.99
N ASP A 405 4.00 -29.85 -4.27
CA ASP A 405 3.78 -30.89 -5.26
C ASP A 405 2.59 -31.78 -4.90
N LYS A 406 2.43 -32.12 -3.62
CA LYS A 406 1.26 -32.86 -3.12
C LYS A 406 -0.03 -32.06 -3.29
N LEU A 407 -0.03 -30.75 -2.99
CA LEU A 407 -1.20 -29.90 -3.23
C LEU A 407 -1.54 -29.80 -4.71
N ASN A 408 -0.56 -29.58 -5.57
CA ASN A 408 -0.77 -29.54 -7.03
C ASN A 408 -1.37 -30.85 -7.55
N SER A 409 -0.97 -32.01 -7.00
CA SER A 409 -1.54 -33.30 -7.36
C SER A 409 -3.01 -33.43 -6.94
N ARG A 410 -3.37 -32.95 -5.74
CA ARG A 410 -4.75 -32.92 -5.25
C ARG A 410 -5.64 -31.96 -6.09
N LEU A 411 -5.14 -30.77 -6.44
CA LEU A 411 -5.86 -29.82 -7.28
C LEU A 411 -6.20 -30.43 -8.65
N ARG A 412 -5.27 -31.19 -9.25
CA ARG A 412 -5.52 -31.90 -10.52
C ARG A 412 -6.60 -32.99 -10.41
N GLN A 413 -6.66 -33.69 -9.28
CA GLN A 413 -7.64 -34.76 -9.05
C GLN A 413 -9.04 -34.23 -8.69
N GLY A 414 -9.12 -33.20 -7.85
CA GLY A 414 -10.37 -32.68 -7.27
C GLY A 414 -11.29 -31.95 -8.26
N PHE A 415 -10.76 -31.48 -9.39
CA PHE A 415 -11.52 -30.71 -10.39
C PHE A 415 -11.72 -31.47 -11.73
N GLY A 416 -11.71 -32.79 -11.71
CA GLY A 416 -11.99 -33.61 -12.91
C GLY A 416 -11.06 -33.32 -14.10
N GLY A 417 -9.81 -32.94 -13.84
CA GLY A 417 -8.81 -32.65 -14.87
C GLY A 417 -8.95 -31.26 -15.53
N GLN A 418 -9.93 -30.44 -15.13
CA GLN A 418 -10.18 -29.12 -15.74
C GLN A 418 -9.55 -27.94 -14.98
N ALA A 419 -9.06 -28.12 -13.77
CA ALA A 419 -8.41 -27.04 -13.02
C ALA A 419 -7.04 -26.73 -13.62
N LYS A 420 -6.96 -25.64 -14.35
CA LYS A 420 -5.71 -25.06 -14.88
C LYS A 420 -4.90 -24.29 -13.81
N PHE A 421 -5.28 -24.38 -12.53
CA PHE A 421 -4.60 -23.65 -11.46
C PHE A 421 -3.32 -24.36 -11.04
N LYS A 422 -2.21 -23.62 -10.91
CA LYS A 422 -0.90 -24.15 -10.52
C LYS A 422 -0.32 -23.36 -9.35
N ILE A 423 0.19 -24.05 -8.35
CA ILE A 423 1.02 -23.47 -7.31
C ILE A 423 2.47 -23.61 -7.78
N LEU A 424 3.17 -22.49 -7.89
CA LEU A 424 4.59 -22.42 -8.20
C LEU A 424 5.36 -22.24 -6.89
N GLN A 425 6.52 -22.87 -6.79
CA GLN A 425 7.43 -22.62 -5.68
C GLN A 425 8.59 -21.74 -6.14
N GLY A 426 8.76 -20.61 -5.47
CA GLY A 426 9.96 -19.79 -5.53
C GLY A 426 10.56 -19.58 -4.16
N CYS A 427 11.40 -18.55 -4.06
CA CYS A 427 11.82 -17.94 -2.81
C CYS A 427 12.08 -16.46 -3.03
N GLU A 428 11.96 -15.65 -1.97
CA GLU A 428 12.55 -14.32 -1.94
C GLU A 428 13.92 -14.39 -1.27
N ALA A 429 14.95 -14.52 -2.12
CA ALA A 429 16.34 -14.65 -1.71
C ALA A 429 16.96 -13.29 -1.38
N ASN A 430 17.88 -13.26 -0.42
CA ASN A 430 18.54 -12.03 -0.04
C ASN A 430 19.76 -11.75 -0.91
N ILE A 431 19.84 -10.56 -1.45
CA ILE A 431 21.03 -10.05 -2.11
C ILE A 431 22.03 -9.62 -1.03
N LEU A 432 23.13 -10.33 -0.92
CA LEU A 432 24.21 -10.03 0.03
C LEU A 432 25.01 -8.79 -0.40
N ALA A 433 25.84 -8.26 0.48
CA ALA A 433 26.58 -7.01 0.23
C ALA A 433 27.51 -7.05 -0.99
N ASP A 434 27.97 -8.22 -1.36
CA ASP A 434 28.83 -8.47 -2.51
C ASP A 434 28.07 -8.85 -3.78
N GLY A 435 26.73 -8.84 -3.76
CA GLY A 435 25.86 -9.21 -4.88
C GLY A 435 25.64 -10.71 -5.05
N SER A 436 26.15 -11.55 -4.16
CA SER A 436 25.80 -12.98 -4.11
C SER A 436 24.45 -13.20 -3.45
N ILE A 437 23.88 -14.40 -3.64
CA ILE A 437 22.61 -14.82 -3.05
C ILE A 437 22.87 -15.70 -1.80
N ASP A 438 22.05 -15.59 -0.77
CA ASP A 438 22.20 -16.32 0.48
C ASP A 438 21.81 -17.81 0.43
N ILE A 439 21.31 -18.29 -0.71
CA ILE A 439 20.96 -19.70 -0.99
C ILE A 439 21.90 -20.24 -2.08
N LYS A 440 22.26 -21.50 -1.97
CA LYS A 440 23.13 -22.17 -2.95
C LYS A 440 22.44 -22.37 -4.30
N ASP A 441 23.17 -22.21 -5.38
CA ASP A 441 22.66 -22.33 -6.76
C ASP A 441 22.01 -23.70 -7.04
N GLU A 442 22.54 -24.78 -6.47
CA GLU A 442 21.95 -26.13 -6.64
C GLU A 442 20.54 -26.26 -6.01
N ALA A 443 20.21 -25.40 -5.03
CA ALA A 443 18.87 -25.34 -4.47
C ALA A 443 17.97 -24.40 -5.27
N LEU A 444 18.50 -23.23 -5.68
CA LEU A 444 17.78 -22.27 -6.53
C LEU A 444 17.32 -22.92 -7.84
N ALA A 445 18.19 -23.67 -8.51
CA ALA A 445 17.90 -24.36 -9.77
C ALA A 445 16.77 -25.40 -9.69
N LYS A 446 16.31 -25.76 -8.48
CA LYS A 446 15.19 -26.69 -8.26
C LYS A 446 13.85 -25.97 -8.06
N LEU A 447 13.86 -24.66 -7.93
CA LEU A 447 12.65 -23.86 -7.78
C LEU A 447 12.01 -23.55 -9.14
N ASP A 448 10.72 -23.21 -9.15
CA ASP A 448 10.04 -22.81 -10.38
C ASP A 448 10.44 -21.39 -10.80
N PHE A 449 10.85 -20.55 -9.84
CA PHE A 449 11.35 -19.19 -10.04
C PHE A 449 12.08 -18.68 -8.78
N VAL A 450 12.92 -17.65 -8.94
CA VAL A 450 13.65 -17.00 -7.84
C VAL A 450 13.46 -15.49 -7.92
N ILE A 451 12.99 -14.93 -6.81
CA ILE A 451 12.96 -13.49 -6.58
C ILE A 451 14.17 -13.14 -5.71
N ALA A 452 14.86 -12.06 -6.01
CA ALA A 452 15.98 -11.57 -5.21
C ALA A 452 15.75 -10.12 -4.77
N GLY A 453 15.91 -9.85 -3.46
CA GLY A 453 15.65 -8.55 -2.85
C GLY A 453 16.78 -8.02 -1.99
N VAL A 454 16.92 -6.69 -1.94
CA VAL A 454 17.84 -5.99 -1.04
C VAL A 454 17.14 -5.75 0.29
N HIS A 455 17.56 -6.45 1.36
CA HIS A 455 16.99 -6.32 2.71
C HIS A 455 17.97 -5.76 3.74
N SER A 456 19.20 -5.47 3.33
CA SER A 456 20.24 -4.97 4.23
C SER A 456 21.11 -3.93 3.56
N GLN A 457 21.81 -3.12 4.35
CA GLN A 457 22.76 -2.11 3.88
C GLN A 457 22.17 -1.13 2.84
N MET A 458 20.94 -0.67 3.07
CA MET A 458 20.18 0.22 2.19
C MET A 458 20.88 1.56 1.90
N LYS A 459 21.84 1.96 2.74
CA LYS A 459 22.63 3.20 2.60
C LYS A 459 24.01 2.97 1.97
N MET A 460 24.14 1.91 1.17
CA MET A 460 25.34 1.65 0.40
C MET A 460 25.55 2.77 -0.65
N PRO A 461 26.80 3.19 -0.96
CA PRO A 461 27.06 4.15 -2.03
C PRO A 461 26.48 3.71 -3.37
N LYS A 462 26.02 4.66 -4.18
CA LYS A 462 25.32 4.47 -5.44
C LYS A 462 25.98 3.45 -6.37
N GLU A 463 27.27 3.60 -6.59
CA GLU A 463 28.05 2.71 -7.48
C GLU A 463 28.04 1.28 -6.97
N ARG A 464 28.30 1.10 -5.67
CA ARG A 464 28.34 -0.23 -5.05
C ARG A 464 26.96 -0.89 -4.98
N MET A 465 25.89 -0.13 -4.72
CA MET A 465 24.54 -0.67 -4.77
C MET A 465 24.16 -1.09 -6.18
N THR A 466 24.54 -0.31 -7.18
CA THR A 466 24.32 -0.63 -8.59
C THR A 466 25.04 -1.92 -8.99
N GLU A 467 26.35 -2.03 -8.67
CA GLU A 467 27.15 -3.23 -8.94
C GLU A 467 26.60 -4.47 -8.23
N ARG A 468 26.18 -4.33 -6.97
CA ARG A 468 25.57 -5.37 -6.16
C ARG A 468 24.35 -5.97 -6.85
N ILE A 469 23.42 -5.14 -7.34
CA ILE A 469 22.20 -5.59 -8.00
C ILE A 469 22.50 -6.19 -9.37
N ILE A 470 23.39 -5.56 -10.16
CA ILE A 470 23.79 -6.08 -11.49
C ILE A 470 24.42 -7.46 -11.36
N LYS A 471 25.34 -7.65 -10.41
CA LYS A 471 25.96 -8.95 -10.16
C LYS A 471 24.93 -10.03 -9.79
N THR A 472 23.87 -9.66 -9.06
CA THR A 472 22.75 -10.57 -8.77
C THR A 472 22.00 -10.97 -10.05
N MET A 473 21.75 -10.01 -10.96
CA MET A 473 21.08 -10.27 -12.24
C MET A 473 21.89 -11.18 -13.17
N GLU A 474 23.21 -11.23 -13.00
CA GLU A 474 24.11 -12.13 -13.75
C GLU A 474 24.00 -13.60 -13.31
N ASN A 475 23.38 -13.87 -12.14
CA ASN A 475 23.11 -15.25 -11.71
C ASN A 475 21.97 -15.84 -12.53
N PRO A 476 22.19 -16.93 -13.30
CA PRO A 476 21.16 -17.51 -14.19
C PRO A 476 19.97 -18.13 -13.45
N ASN A 477 20.06 -18.29 -12.13
CA ASN A 477 18.96 -18.79 -11.31
C ASN A 477 18.07 -17.65 -10.78
N VAL A 478 18.39 -16.38 -11.01
CA VAL A 478 17.60 -15.23 -10.53
C VAL A 478 16.70 -14.71 -11.65
N ASP A 479 15.39 -14.83 -11.48
CA ASP A 479 14.40 -14.44 -12.47
C ASP A 479 13.90 -13.00 -12.26
N ILE A 480 13.73 -12.59 -11.00
CA ILE A 480 13.03 -11.34 -10.64
C ILE A 480 13.84 -10.57 -9.58
N ILE A 481 13.97 -9.26 -9.74
CA ILE A 481 14.40 -8.37 -8.66
C ILE A 481 13.16 -7.77 -8.00
N SER A 482 12.93 -8.10 -6.70
CA SER A 482 11.82 -7.58 -5.91
C SER A 482 12.05 -6.13 -5.49
N HIS A 483 10.95 -5.35 -5.37
CA HIS A 483 10.95 -3.95 -4.89
C HIS A 483 12.26 -3.21 -5.20
N PRO A 484 12.57 -2.98 -6.50
CA PRO A 484 13.93 -2.70 -7.01
C PRO A 484 14.56 -1.41 -6.52
N THR A 485 13.82 -0.52 -5.87
CA THR A 485 14.36 0.73 -5.29
C THR A 485 14.35 0.71 -3.76
N GLY A 486 13.73 -0.30 -3.16
CA GLY A 486 13.65 -0.50 -1.71
C GLY A 486 12.92 0.60 -0.94
N ARG A 487 12.15 1.44 -1.63
CA ARG A 487 11.39 2.53 -1.01
C ARG A 487 10.26 2.02 -0.12
N ILE A 488 9.93 2.79 0.89
CA ILE A 488 8.71 2.65 1.69
C ILE A 488 8.08 4.04 1.78
N LEU A 489 6.91 4.20 1.19
CA LEU A 489 6.22 5.48 1.10
C LEU A 489 6.02 6.12 2.48
N LYS A 490 6.36 7.40 2.61
CA LYS A 490 6.31 8.18 3.86
C LYS A 490 7.27 7.71 4.97
N GLN A 491 8.10 6.70 4.76
CA GLN A 491 9.04 6.17 5.75
C GLN A 491 10.49 6.15 5.28
N ARG A 492 10.74 5.73 4.04
CA ARG A 492 12.08 5.58 3.48
C ARG A 492 12.08 5.89 2.00
N ASP A 493 12.99 6.77 1.59
CA ASP A 493 13.26 7.06 0.17
C ASP A 493 13.88 5.84 -0.54
N GLU A 494 13.90 5.88 -1.86
CA GLU A 494 14.63 4.92 -2.69
C GLU A 494 16.12 4.92 -2.28
N TYR A 495 16.76 3.76 -2.24
CA TYR A 495 18.22 3.74 -2.06
C TYR A 495 18.91 4.30 -3.30
N GLU A 496 20.12 4.84 -3.11
CA GLU A 496 20.89 5.41 -4.22
C GLU A 496 21.36 4.31 -5.17
N VAL A 497 20.92 4.38 -6.43
CA VAL A 497 21.28 3.44 -7.50
C VAL A 497 21.30 4.15 -8.85
N ASP A 498 22.14 3.70 -9.76
CA ASP A 498 22.11 4.09 -11.17
C ASP A 498 21.05 3.25 -11.89
N PHE A 499 19.81 3.76 -11.87
CA PHE A 499 18.67 3.02 -12.39
C PHE A 499 18.77 2.76 -13.90
N ASP A 500 19.43 3.63 -14.66
CA ASP A 500 19.62 3.43 -16.10
C ASP A 500 20.57 2.24 -16.37
N LYS A 501 21.60 2.06 -15.53
CA LYS A 501 22.48 0.86 -15.60
C LYS A 501 21.72 -0.41 -15.18
N ILE A 502 20.86 -0.34 -14.15
CA ILE A 502 19.99 -1.44 -13.73
C ILE A 502 19.07 -1.88 -14.87
N LEU A 503 18.42 -0.92 -15.55
CA LEU A 503 17.53 -1.23 -16.67
C LEU A 503 18.29 -1.88 -17.85
N LYS A 504 19.50 -1.39 -18.14
CA LYS A 504 20.34 -1.99 -19.18
C LYS A 504 20.71 -3.43 -18.83
N ALA A 505 21.19 -3.66 -17.61
CA ALA A 505 21.56 -4.99 -17.13
C ALA A 505 20.34 -5.94 -17.13
N ALA A 506 19.18 -5.50 -16.63
CA ALA A 506 17.95 -6.30 -16.65
C ALA A 506 17.53 -6.71 -18.07
N LYS A 507 17.69 -5.80 -19.06
CA LYS A 507 17.44 -6.13 -20.45
C LYS A 507 18.44 -7.14 -21.03
N GLU A 508 19.73 -6.99 -20.71
CA GLU A 508 20.83 -7.85 -21.20
C GLU A 508 20.75 -9.26 -20.60
N THR A 509 20.45 -9.37 -19.30
CA THR A 509 20.32 -10.67 -18.61
C THR A 509 18.97 -11.32 -18.80
N GLY A 510 17.94 -10.54 -19.19
CA GLY A 510 16.55 -11.01 -19.25
C GLY A 510 15.84 -10.99 -17.90
N THR A 511 16.47 -10.50 -16.85
CA THR A 511 15.92 -10.41 -15.50
C THR A 511 14.69 -9.48 -15.47
N ILE A 512 13.65 -9.89 -14.79
CA ILE A 512 12.37 -9.18 -14.68
C ILE A 512 12.44 -8.23 -13.47
N LEU A 513 11.91 -7.02 -13.61
CA LEU A 513 11.74 -6.10 -12.48
C LEU A 513 10.34 -6.18 -11.91
N GLU A 514 10.24 -6.21 -10.60
CA GLU A 514 8.95 -6.21 -9.92
C GLU A 514 8.31 -4.82 -9.92
N ILE A 515 6.99 -4.80 -10.08
CA ILE A 515 6.09 -3.73 -9.67
C ILE A 515 5.41 -4.23 -8.40
N ASN A 516 5.99 -3.94 -7.24
CA ASN A 516 5.46 -4.36 -5.96
C ASN A 516 4.18 -3.57 -5.65
N ALA A 517 3.08 -4.28 -5.52
CA ALA A 517 1.74 -3.73 -5.36
C ALA A 517 1.42 -3.37 -3.90
N ASN A 518 2.29 -3.68 -2.95
CA ASN A 518 2.09 -3.30 -1.56
C ASN A 518 1.88 -1.78 -1.47
N PRO A 519 0.74 -1.30 -0.94
CA PRO A 519 0.40 0.12 -0.94
C PRO A 519 1.33 1.00 -0.11
N TYR A 520 2.16 0.41 0.73
CA TYR A 520 3.23 1.10 1.45
C TYR A 520 4.53 1.21 0.65
N ARG A 521 4.67 0.47 -0.46
CA ARG A 521 5.85 0.48 -1.34
C ARG A 521 5.54 1.10 -2.71
N LEU A 522 4.64 0.48 -3.49
CA LEU A 522 4.37 0.79 -4.90
C LEU A 522 5.68 0.94 -5.70
N ASP A 523 6.55 -0.03 -5.57
CA ASP A 523 7.90 -0.06 -6.10
C ASP A 523 7.99 -1.07 -7.26
N LEU A 524 8.17 -0.64 -8.46
CA LEU A 524 8.63 0.63 -9.02
C LEU A 524 7.56 1.74 -9.02
N ASN A 525 8.03 2.99 -8.97
CA ASN A 525 7.18 4.15 -9.22
C ASN A 525 6.81 4.30 -10.71
N ASP A 526 5.80 5.13 -11.01
CA ASP A 526 5.29 5.33 -12.36
C ASP A 526 6.35 5.81 -13.38
N LYS A 527 7.31 6.64 -12.95
CA LYS A 527 8.40 7.13 -13.81
C LYS A 527 9.39 6.02 -14.17
N ASN A 528 9.74 5.19 -13.18
CA ASN A 528 10.67 4.07 -13.38
C ASN A 528 10.03 2.96 -14.22
N ILE A 529 8.72 2.70 -14.06
CA ILE A 529 7.96 1.79 -14.91
C ILE A 529 7.98 2.25 -16.37
N ARG A 530 7.74 3.55 -16.60
CA ARG A 530 7.78 4.12 -17.94
C ARG A 530 9.16 3.96 -18.59
N LYS A 531 10.23 4.29 -17.88
CA LYS A 531 11.61 4.08 -18.36
C LYS A 531 11.89 2.62 -18.69
N ALA A 532 11.51 1.70 -17.80
CA ALA A 532 11.68 0.27 -18.01
C ALA A 532 10.98 -0.22 -19.28
N LYS A 533 9.75 0.22 -19.49
CA LYS A 533 8.97 -0.08 -20.70
C LYS A 533 9.63 0.49 -21.96
N GLU A 534 10.07 1.75 -21.95
CA GLU A 534 10.74 2.42 -23.09
C GLU A 534 12.03 1.69 -23.51
N ILE A 535 12.77 1.14 -22.55
CA ILE A 535 13.97 0.34 -22.80
C ILE A 535 13.63 -1.09 -23.24
N GLY A 536 12.44 -1.58 -22.90
CA GLY A 536 11.94 -2.94 -23.21
C GLY A 536 12.32 -3.97 -22.15
N VAL A 537 12.46 -3.56 -20.89
CA VAL A 537 12.62 -4.46 -19.74
C VAL A 537 11.28 -5.11 -19.41
N LYS A 538 11.29 -6.41 -19.14
CA LYS A 538 10.09 -7.12 -18.67
C LYS A 538 9.80 -6.75 -17.22
N MET A 539 8.53 -6.60 -16.89
CA MET A 539 8.07 -6.33 -15.54
C MET A 539 6.97 -7.31 -15.12
N VAL A 540 6.89 -7.58 -13.84
CA VAL A 540 5.84 -8.41 -13.22
C VAL A 540 5.18 -7.63 -12.08
N ILE A 541 3.87 -7.75 -11.93
CA ILE A 541 3.13 -7.14 -10.82
C ILE A 541 2.90 -8.22 -9.77
N ASN A 542 3.36 -7.97 -8.54
CA ASN A 542 3.19 -8.88 -7.41
C ASN A 542 2.75 -8.11 -6.17
N THR A 543 2.12 -8.80 -5.21
CA THR A 543 1.55 -8.14 -4.03
C THR A 543 2.49 -8.07 -2.84
N ASP A 544 3.48 -8.96 -2.75
CA ASP A 544 4.29 -9.15 -1.54
C ASP A 544 3.37 -9.48 -0.34
N ALA A 545 2.38 -10.36 -0.60
CA ALA A 545 1.33 -10.68 0.34
C ALA A 545 1.82 -11.65 1.40
N HIS A 546 1.63 -11.28 2.68
CA HIS A 546 1.89 -12.11 3.85
C HIS A 546 0.61 -12.72 4.44
N GLN A 547 -0.54 -12.33 3.89
CA GLN A 547 -1.87 -12.82 4.28
C GLN A 547 -2.80 -12.82 3.06
N PRO A 548 -3.82 -13.71 3.02
CA PRO A 548 -4.70 -13.87 1.86
C PRO A 548 -5.46 -12.59 1.46
N ASP A 549 -5.82 -11.74 2.41
CA ASP A 549 -6.54 -10.50 2.14
C ASP A 549 -5.67 -9.41 1.48
N GLN A 550 -4.33 -9.53 1.60
CA GLN A 550 -3.38 -8.62 0.97
C GLN A 550 -3.23 -8.88 -0.54
N MET A 551 -3.66 -10.03 -1.05
CA MET A 551 -3.69 -10.29 -2.50
C MET A 551 -4.54 -9.27 -3.28
N ARG A 552 -5.52 -8.60 -2.61
CA ARG A 552 -6.26 -7.47 -3.17
C ARG A 552 -5.38 -6.26 -3.52
N PHE A 553 -4.16 -6.18 -2.97
CA PHE A 553 -3.19 -5.12 -3.29
C PHE A 553 -2.80 -5.12 -4.77
N MET A 554 -3.06 -6.20 -5.49
CA MET A 554 -2.85 -6.29 -6.94
C MET A 554 -3.49 -5.11 -7.71
N GLU A 555 -4.60 -4.56 -7.22
CA GLU A 555 -5.23 -3.36 -7.78
C GLU A 555 -4.27 -2.15 -7.76
N TYR A 556 -3.50 -1.99 -6.70
CA TYR A 556 -2.55 -0.87 -6.59
C TYR A 556 -1.36 -1.03 -7.55
N GLY A 557 -0.84 -2.27 -7.68
CA GLY A 557 0.23 -2.57 -8.63
C GLY A 557 -0.22 -2.39 -10.09
N ALA A 558 -1.41 -2.87 -10.44
CA ALA A 558 -2.01 -2.65 -11.75
C ALA A 558 -2.23 -1.15 -12.02
N SER A 559 -2.69 -0.39 -11.02
CA SER A 559 -2.83 1.06 -11.11
C SER A 559 -1.48 1.74 -11.38
N GLN A 560 -0.43 1.30 -10.68
CA GLN A 560 0.92 1.83 -10.86
C GLN A 560 1.47 1.51 -12.25
N ALA A 561 1.26 0.30 -12.75
CA ALA A 561 1.61 -0.07 -14.13
C ALA A 561 0.89 0.80 -15.15
N ARG A 562 -0.43 1.07 -14.97
CA ARG A 562 -1.22 1.95 -15.83
C ARG A 562 -0.72 3.39 -15.80
N ARG A 563 -0.29 3.90 -14.64
CA ARG A 563 0.35 5.22 -14.49
C ARG A 563 1.69 5.31 -15.22
N GLY A 564 2.42 4.21 -15.28
CA GLY A 564 3.69 4.08 -16.00
C GLY A 564 3.55 3.89 -17.51
N TRP A 565 2.34 3.98 -18.04
CA TRP A 565 2.01 3.83 -19.47
C TRP A 565 2.08 2.37 -19.94
#